data_aa1233e4abf30098dc8f495c62c2e0fb
#
_entry.id   aa1233e4abf30098dc8f495c62c2e0fb
#
_cell.length_a   1.000
_cell.length_b   1.000
_cell.length_c   1.000
_cell.angle_alpha   90.00
_cell.angle_beta   90.00
_cell.angle_gamma   90.00
#
_symmetry.space_group_name_H-M   'P 1'
#
loop_
_entity.id
_entity.type
_entity.pdbx_description
1 polymer ?
#
loop_
_entity_poly.entity_id
_entity_poly.type
_entity_poly.pdbx_seq_one_letter_code
_entity_poly.pdbx_strand_id
1 'polypeptide(L)'
;MAEQFRRLAKLEVNVDVRPVPGDDNGLRWRTRNRFALDAAGRPGLRRYRSHDVEPLDDCLIAHPLVVADGVLDLPWPGVSELAVAVSVSTGERVILADGEARGRARLTEQAFGRTWRVTGAGFWQVHPGAAETLVAAVRAGLGARPGEVLLDLYSGVGLFAGSLAEDLGITGSIHAVEADSGAVRDARRNLHDLPMVSLVVGRVDQWLRAGAVPRCDLVVLDPPRSGAGRAVVEQIAAREPRAVAYVACDPASLARDVATFAGRGYALTELTAYDVFPMTHHVECVAILQKVS
;
A
#
# COMPACT_ATOMS: atom_id res chain seq x y z
N MET A 1 -18.38 -5.97 2.80
CA MET A 1 -18.14 -4.51 2.89
C MET A 1 -19.40 -3.76 3.33
N ALA A 2 -20.49 -3.75 2.59
CA ALA A 2 -21.71 -3.01 2.94
C ALA A 2 -22.21 -3.30 4.38
N GLU A 3 -22.19 -4.56 4.82
CA GLU A 3 -22.54 -4.92 6.19
C GLU A 3 -21.62 -4.27 7.24
N GLN A 4 -20.31 -4.20 6.99
CA GLN A 4 -19.36 -3.53 7.90
C GLN A 4 -19.69 -2.05 8.05
N PHE A 5 -19.93 -1.36 6.93
CA PHE A 5 -20.30 0.06 6.94
C PHE A 5 -21.64 0.30 7.65
N ARG A 6 -22.66 -0.52 7.38
CA ARG A 6 -23.95 -0.42 8.07
C ARG A 6 -23.80 -0.61 9.58
N ARG A 7 -23.05 -1.63 10.02
CA ARG A 7 -22.88 -1.94 11.45
C ARG A 7 -21.99 -0.94 12.19
N LEU A 8 -20.86 -0.56 11.60
CA LEU A 8 -19.80 0.18 12.28
C LEU A 8 -19.88 1.69 12.00
N ALA A 9 -20.19 2.10 10.78
CA ALA A 9 -20.30 3.50 10.39
C ALA A 9 -21.74 4.03 10.36
N LYS A 10 -22.75 3.15 10.48
CA LYS A 10 -24.17 3.50 10.31
C LYS A 10 -24.48 4.11 8.94
N LEU A 11 -23.73 3.69 7.92
CA LEU A 11 -23.86 4.14 6.54
C LEU A 11 -24.32 2.97 5.66
N GLU A 12 -25.33 3.24 4.84
CA GLU A 12 -25.68 2.37 3.73
C GLU A 12 -24.80 2.73 2.53
N VAL A 13 -24.00 1.78 2.09
CA VAL A 13 -23.12 1.97 0.94
C VAL A 13 -23.38 0.88 -0.11
N ASN A 14 -23.41 1.28 -1.36
CA ASN A 14 -23.37 0.36 -2.49
C ASN A 14 -21.97 0.44 -3.10
N VAL A 15 -21.24 -0.65 -3.12
CA VAL A 15 -19.84 -0.66 -3.56
C VAL A 15 -19.64 -1.75 -4.58
N ASP A 16 -19.32 -1.35 -5.79
CA ASP A 16 -18.89 -2.26 -6.85
C ASP A 16 -17.38 -2.53 -6.71
N VAL A 17 -17.01 -3.79 -6.85
CA VAL A 17 -15.60 -4.19 -6.89
C VAL A 17 -15.13 -4.07 -8.33
N ARG A 18 -14.17 -3.17 -8.57
CA ARG A 18 -13.61 -2.93 -9.90
C ARG A 18 -12.40 -3.83 -10.13
N PRO A 19 -12.27 -4.45 -11.30
CA PRO A 19 -11.07 -5.20 -11.66
C PRO A 19 -9.86 -4.27 -11.77
N VAL A 20 -8.67 -4.84 -11.52
CA VAL A 20 -7.38 -4.16 -11.69
C VAL A 20 -6.65 -4.82 -12.86
N PRO A 21 -6.15 -4.07 -13.85
CA PRO A 21 -5.47 -4.67 -15.00
C PRO A 21 -4.13 -5.28 -14.63
N GLY A 22 -3.75 -6.40 -15.27
CA GLY A 22 -2.42 -7.01 -15.11
C GLY A 22 -2.42 -8.40 -14.48
N ASP A 23 -3.59 -9.04 -14.38
CA ASP A 23 -3.72 -10.45 -14.04
C ASP A 23 -4.14 -11.30 -15.26
N ASP A 24 -4.17 -12.60 -15.08
CA ASP A 24 -4.73 -13.57 -16.04
C ASP A 24 -6.02 -14.17 -15.44
N ASN A 25 -7.14 -13.48 -15.64
CA ASN A 25 -8.45 -13.89 -15.12
C ASN A 25 -8.43 -14.19 -13.60
N GLY A 26 -7.77 -13.36 -12.83
CA GLY A 26 -7.61 -13.50 -11.38
C GLY A 26 -6.43 -14.39 -10.97
N LEU A 27 -5.60 -14.84 -11.89
CA LEU A 27 -4.40 -15.63 -11.64
C LEU A 27 -3.14 -14.85 -12.01
N ARG A 28 -1.95 -15.37 -11.66
CA ARG A 28 -0.64 -14.89 -12.08
C ARG A 28 -0.32 -13.43 -11.77
N TRP A 29 -1.01 -12.82 -10.82
CA TRP A 29 -0.86 -11.41 -10.48
C TRP A 29 0.16 -11.12 -9.37
N ARG A 30 0.39 -12.08 -8.46
CA ARG A 30 1.14 -11.79 -7.23
C ARG A 30 2.63 -11.67 -7.48
N THR A 31 3.16 -10.45 -7.39
CA THR A 31 4.57 -10.14 -7.67
C THR A 31 5.50 -10.29 -6.46
N ARG A 32 4.94 -10.47 -5.25
CA ARG A 32 5.71 -10.63 -4.00
C ARG A 32 5.15 -11.80 -3.22
N ASN A 33 5.93 -12.87 -3.13
CA ASN A 33 5.56 -14.11 -2.48
C ASN A 33 6.53 -14.45 -1.37
N ARG A 34 6.02 -15.11 -0.33
CA ARG A 34 6.81 -15.76 0.71
C ARG A 34 6.42 -17.22 0.76
N PHE A 35 7.42 -18.08 0.72
CA PHE A 35 7.29 -19.52 0.81
C PHE A 35 7.96 -19.98 2.11
N ALA A 36 7.29 -20.82 2.87
CA ALA A 36 7.93 -21.59 3.92
C ALA A 36 8.66 -22.78 3.31
N LEU A 37 9.70 -23.29 3.98
CA LEU A 37 10.39 -24.48 3.52
C LEU A 37 10.03 -25.68 4.40
N ASP A 38 9.89 -26.85 3.77
CA ASP A 38 9.77 -28.12 4.51
C ASP A 38 11.12 -28.60 5.04
N ALA A 39 11.13 -29.73 5.74
CA ALA A 39 12.36 -30.31 6.31
C ALA A 39 13.39 -30.71 5.24
N ALA A 40 12.99 -30.91 3.98
CA ALA A 40 13.87 -31.20 2.84
C ALA A 40 14.33 -29.91 2.12
N GLY A 41 13.92 -28.74 2.61
CA GLY A 41 14.24 -27.43 1.99
C GLY A 41 13.40 -27.12 0.74
N ARG A 42 12.24 -27.78 0.55
CA ARG A 42 11.37 -27.50 -0.59
C ARG A 42 10.41 -26.35 -0.26
N PRO A 43 10.28 -25.34 -1.14
CA PRO A 43 9.37 -24.22 -0.93
C PRO A 43 7.89 -24.64 -1.02
N GLY A 44 7.07 -24.05 -0.15
CA GLY A 44 5.66 -24.37 -0.10
C GLY A 44 4.88 -23.37 0.74
N LEU A 45 3.64 -23.69 1.04
CA LEU A 45 2.77 -22.91 1.91
C LEU A 45 2.44 -23.68 3.17
N ARG A 46 2.32 -22.96 4.29
CA ARG A 46 1.86 -23.56 5.54
C ARG A 46 0.39 -23.95 5.41
N ARG A 47 0.06 -25.16 5.88
CA ARG A 47 -1.32 -25.61 6.02
C ARG A 47 -2.07 -24.71 7.01
N TYR A 48 -3.37 -24.58 6.81
CA TYR A 48 -4.21 -23.76 7.68
C TYR A 48 -4.07 -24.14 9.15
N ARG A 49 -3.70 -23.20 10.01
CA ARG A 49 -3.46 -23.38 11.45
C ARG A 49 -2.43 -24.45 11.81
N SER A 50 -1.45 -24.69 10.92
CA SER A 50 -0.37 -25.64 11.14
C SER A 50 0.98 -24.99 10.84
N HIS A 51 2.05 -25.61 11.34
CA HIS A 51 3.42 -25.32 10.94
C HIS A 51 3.89 -26.21 9.78
N ASP A 52 3.10 -27.22 9.42
CA ASP A 52 3.42 -28.13 8.33
C ASP A 52 3.40 -27.39 7.00
N VAL A 53 4.41 -27.64 6.19
CA VAL A 53 4.56 -27.03 4.86
C VAL A 53 4.09 -28.04 3.81
N GLU A 54 3.19 -27.60 2.95
CA GLU A 54 2.82 -28.30 1.73
C GLU A 54 3.70 -27.78 0.60
N PRO A 55 4.64 -28.59 0.08
CA PRO A 55 5.48 -28.19 -1.04
C PRO A 55 4.64 -27.88 -2.28
N LEU A 56 5.08 -26.92 -3.06
CA LEU A 56 4.40 -26.51 -4.28
C LEU A 56 5.26 -26.78 -5.51
N ASP A 57 4.66 -27.37 -6.53
CA ASP A 57 5.24 -27.45 -7.88
C ASP A 57 4.94 -26.17 -8.69
N ASP A 58 3.85 -25.46 -8.35
CA ASP A 58 3.45 -24.18 -8.92
C ASP A 58 2.59 -23.39 -7.92
N CYS A 59 2.52 -22.07 -8.12
CA CYS A 59 1.63 -21.18 -7.38
C CYS A 59 0.78 -20.38 -8.36
N LEU A 60 -0.48 -20.78 -8.53
CA LEU A 60 -1.38 -20.22 -9.54
C LEU A 60 -1.59 -18.71 -9.47
N ILE A 61 -1.51 -18.12 -8.28
CA ILE A 61 -1.63 -16.66 -8.11
C ILE A 61 -0.30 -15.94 -8.25
N ALA A 62 0.84 -16.64 -8.14
CA ALA A 62 2.16 -16.01 -8.31
C ALA A 62 2.39 -15.61 -9.77
N HIS A 63 2.92 -14.39 -9.98
CA HIS A 63 3.36 -13.97 -11.29
C HIS A 63 4.43 -14.95 -11.84
N PRO A 64 4.45 -15.28 -13.13
CA PRO A 64 5.39 -16.27 -13.69
C PRO A 64 6.86 -16.00 -13.36
N LEU A 65 7.28 -14.73 -13.30
CA LEU A 65 8.65 -14.35 -12.91
C LEU A 65 9.00 -14.76 -11.47
N VAL A 66 8.03 -14.95 -10.58
CA VAL A 66 8.27 -15.36 -9.19
C VAL A 66 8.75 -16.80 -9.12
N VAL A 67 8.14 -17.68 -9.93
CA VAL A 67 8.43 -19.12 -9.96
C VAL A 67 9.41 -19.51 -11.09
N ALA A 68 9.89 -18.54 -11.85
CA ALA A 68 10.82 -18.78 -12.95
C ALA A 68 12.14 -19.41 -12.47
N ASP A 69 12.86 -20.04 -13.41
CA ASP A 69 14.16 -20.69 -13.21
C ASP A 69 14.15 -21.76 -12.11
N GLY A 70 13.02 -22.43 -11.91
CA GLY A 70 12.92 -23.55 -11.00
C GLY A 70 13.04 -23.18 -9.51
N VAL A 71 12.66 -21.96 -9.14
CA VAL A 71 12.74 -21.50 -7.72
C VAL A 71 12.03 -22.46 -6.76
N LEU A 72 10.91 -23.07 -7.20
CA LEU A 72 10.17 -24.04 -6.40
C LEU A 72 10.77 -25.46 -6.47
N ASP A 73 11.50 -25.78 -7.52
CA ASP A 73 12.11 -27.12 -7.75
C ASP A 73 13.44 -27.29 -7.03
N LEU A 74 14.13 -26.17 -6.75
CA LEU A 74 15.44 -26.18 -6.13
C LEU A 74 15.32 -26.37 -4.61
N PRO A 75 16.14 -27.26 -4.01
CA PRO A 75 16.21 -27.33 -2.56
C PRO A 75 16.99 -26.13 -1.99
N TRP A 76 16.48 -25.60 -0.88
CA TRP A 76 17.08 -24.48 -0.14
C TRP A 76 17.53 -24.95 1.26
N PRO A 77 18.61 -25.74 1.36
CA PRO A 77 19.02 -26.33 2.63
C PRO A 77 19.38 -25.26 3.66
N GLY A 78 18.88 -25.43 4.89
CA GLY A 78 19.14 -24.51 5.99
C GLY A 78 18.40 -23.18 5.93
N VAL A 79 17.50 -22.98 4.95
CA VAL A 79 16.64 -21.79 4.84
C VAL A 79 15.28 -22.10 5.44
N SER A 80 14.71 -21.17 6.18
CA SER A 80 13.39 -21.30 6.82
C SER A 80 12.28 -20.58 6.04
N GLU A 81 12.61 -19.48 5.38
CA GLU A 81 11.69 -18.69 4.56
C GLU A 81 12.39 -18.24 3.28
N LEU A 82 11.71 -18.42 2.17
CA LEU A 82 12.10 -17.89 0.87
C LEU A 82 11.12 -16.80 0.46
N ALA A 83 11.60 -15.58 0.28
CA ALA A 83 10.80 -14.50 -0.29
C ALA A 83 11.29 -14.18 -1.70
N VAL A 84 10.35 -14.03 -2.63
CA VAL A 84 10.63 -13.65 -4.02
C VAL A 84 9.79 -12.43 -4.35
N ALA A 85 10.47 -11.40 -4.87
CA ALA A 85 9.84 -10.18 -5.35
C ALA A 85 10.27 -9.92 -6.80
N VAL A 86 9.33 -9.52 -7.64
CA VAL A 86 9.58 -9.25 -9.07
C VAL A 86 9.00 -7.90 -9.47
N SER A 87 9.64 -7.25 -10.42
CA SER A 87 9.09 -6.12 -11.14
C SER A 87 8.66 -6.58 -12.53
N VAL A 88 7.37 -6.43 -12.81
CA VAL A 88 6.82 -6.82 -14.11
C VAL A 88 7.28 -5.85 -15.19
N SER A 89 7.43 -4.57 -14.87
CA SER A 89 7.83 -3.54 -15.82
C SER A 89 9.27 -3.68 -16.33
N THR A 90 10.17 -4.26 -15.52
CA THR A 90 11.60 -4.38 -15.86
C THR A 90 12.08 -5.83 -16.00
N GLY A 91 11.27 -6.82 -15.61
CA GLY A 91 11.68 -8.22 -15.55
C GLY A 91 12.67 -8.53 -14.42
N GLU A 92 12.95 -7.57 -13.54
CA GLU A 92 13.88 -7.76 -12.42
C GLU A 92 13.28 -8.68 -11.36
N ARG A 93 14.14 -9.49 -10.72
CA ARG A 93 13.77 -10.37 -9.62
C ARG A 93 14.75 -10.26 -8.47
N VAL A 94 14.23 -10.29 -7.25
CA VAL A 94 14.98 -10.42 -6.00
C VAL A 94 14.54 -11.67 -5.30
N ILE A 95 15.49 -12.47 -4.86
CA ILE A 95 15.29 -13.64 -4.02
C ILE A 95 15.94 -13.37 -2.67
N LEU A 96 15.19 -13.57 -1.60
CA LEU A 96 15.65 -13.42 -0.22
C LEU A 96 15.52 -14.77 0.49
N ALA A 97 16.62 -15.28 1.01
CA ALA A 97 16.65 -16.46 1.86
C ALA A 97 16.84 -15.99 3.31
N ASP A 98 15.87 -16.23 4.18
CA ASP A 98 15.82 -15.73 5.56
C ASP A 98 16.10 -14.20 5.65
N GLY A 99 15.56 -13.44 4.69
CA GLY A 99 15.72 -12.00 4.59
C GLY A 99 17.00 -11.50 3.92
N GLU A 100 17.95 -12.39 3.62
CA GLU A 100 19.20 -12.05 2.93
C GLU A 100 19.10 -12.22 1.43
N ALA A 101 19.50 -11.18 0.68
CA ALA A 101 19.43 -11.20 -0.78
C ALA A 101 20.43 -12.18 -1.40
N ARG A 102 19.95 -13.00 -2.32
CA ARG A 102 20.77 -13.86 -3.19
C ARG A 102 20.96 -13.14 -4.52
N GLY A 103 22.01 -12.33 -4.60
CA GLY A 103 22.29 -11.50 -5.76
C GLY A 103 21.69 -10.09 -5.66
N ARG A 104 20.80 -9.72 -6.60
CA ARG A 104 20.14 -8.40 -6.61
C ARG A 104 19.32 -8.19 -5.33
N ALA A 105 19.44 -7.01 -4.72
CA ALA A 105 18.74 -6.66 -3.49
C ALA A 105 17.60 -5.63 -3.68
N ARG A 106 17.44 -5.07 -4.87
CA ARG A 106 16.46 -4.03 -5.19
C ARG A 106 15.81 -4.26 -6.52
N LEU A 107 14.57 -3.77 -6.64
CA LEU A 107 13.79 -3.74 -7.87
C LEU A 107 13.61 -2.31 -8.33
N THR A 108 13.42 -2.17 -9.63
CA THR A 108 12.99 -0.94 -10.30
C THR A 108 11.56 -1.15 -10.77
N GLU A 109 10.62 -0.44 -10.17
CA GLU A 109 9.22 -0.44 -10.54
C GLU A 109 8.88 0.79 -11.36
N GLN A 110 7.83 0.73 -12.17
CA GLN A 110 7.30 1.87 -12.90
C GLN A 110 5.83 2.05 -12.57
N ALA A 111 5.46 3.24 -12.20
CA ALA A 111 4.07 3.60 -11.93
C ALA A 111 3.90 5.12 -12.11
N PHE A 112 2.78 5.51 -12.70
CA PHE A 112 2.36 6.90 -12.85
C PHE A 112 3.44 7.80 -13.48
N GLY A 113 4.09 7.32 -14.55
CA GLY A 113 5.13 8.04 -15.29
C GLY A 113 6.46 8.20 -14.54
N ARG A 114 6.63 7.59 -13.36
CA ARG A 114 7.84 7.64 -12.55
C ARG A 114 8.48 6.27 -12.36
N THR A 115 9.77 6.31 -12.09
CA THR A 115 10.56 5.12 -11.74
C THR A 115 10.76 5.08 -10.23
N TRP A 116 10.48 3.91 -9.64
CA TRP A 116 10.56 3.66 -8.20
C TRP A 116 11.60 2.61 -7.89
N ARG A 117 12.53 2.92 -7.01
CA ARG A 117 13.48 1.94 -6.47
C ARG A 117 12.95 1.40 -5.17
N VAL A 118 12.82 0.07 -5.09
CA VAL A 118 12.25 -0.61 -3.93
C VAL A 118 13.21 -1.71 -3.49
N THR A 119 13.57 -1.71 -2.23
CA THR A 119 14.32 -2.82 -1.63
C THR A 119 13.47 -4.09 -1.71
N GLY A 120 14.08 -5.23 -2.04
CA GLY A 120 13.37 -6.49 -2.25
C GLY A 120 12.53 -6.94 -1.05
N ALA A 121 13.03 -6.70 0.17
CA ALA A 121 12.27 -6.93 1.41
C ALA A 121 11.22 -5.83 1.72
N GLY A 122 11.30 -4.68 1.05
CA GLY A 122 10.40 -3.54 1.26
C GLY A 122 9.01 -3.76 0.66
N PHE A 123 8.07 -2.96 1.14
CA PHE A 123 6.70 -2.99 0.61
C PHE A 123 6.63 -2.32 -0.77
N TRP A 124 5.88 -2.93 -1.65
CA TRP A 124 5.33 -2.40 -2.88
C TRP A 124 4.02 -3.12 -3.18
N GLN A 125 3.11 -2.51 -3.92
CA GLN A 125 1.85 -3.12 -4.31
C GLN A 125 2.09 -4.46 -5.01
N VAL A 126 1.40 -5.51 -4.57
CA VAL A 126 1.69 -6.88 -5.00
C VAL A 126 1.03 -7.27 -6.31
N HIS A 127 0.07 -6.48 -6.79
CA HIS A 127 -0.59 -6.64 -8.07
C HIS A 127 0.03 -5.64 -9.08
N PRO A 128 0.36 -6.04 -10.31
CA PRO A 128 1.03 -5.18 -11.29
C PRO A 128 0.32 -3.85 -11.54
N GLY A 129 -0.99 -3.86 -11.68
CA GLY A 129 -1.79 -2.66 -11.94
C GLY A 129 -2.20 -1.88 -10.69
N ALA A 130 -1.90 -2.35 -9.47
CA ALA A 130 -2.44 -1.73 -8.26
C ALA A 130 -1.91 -0.32 -8.02
N ALA A 131 -0.61 -0.09 -8.21
CA ALA A 131 -0.01 1.23 -8.00
C ALA A 131 -0.68 2.30 -8.87
N GLU A 132 -0.83 2.04 -10.17
CA GLU A 132 -1.50 2.94 -11.11
C GLU A 132 -2.97 3.18 -10.73
N THR A 133 -3.70 2.10 -10.43
CA THR A 133 -5.13 2.15 -10.09
C THR A 133 -5.38 2.95 -8.82
N LEU A 134 -4.62 2.69 -7.77
CA LEU A 134 -4.78 3.37 -6.48
C LEU A 134 -4.39 4.85 -6.56
N VAL A 135 -3.27 5.16 -7.25
CA VAL A 135 -2.87 6.56 -7.47
C VAL A 135 -3.91 7.31 -8.26
N ALA A 136 -4.45 6.72 -9.34
CA ALA A 136 -5.49 7.36 -10.15
C ALA A 136 -6.76 7.67 -9.31
N ALA A 137 -7.19 6.73 -8.47
CA ALA A 137 -8.34 6.91 -7.60
C ALA A 137 -8.10 8.00 -6.54
N VAL A 138 -6.94 7.98 -5.88
CA VAL A 138 -6.56 8.98 -4.87
C VAL A 138 -6.45 10.37 -5.51
N ARG A 139 -5.79 10.48 -6.67
CA ARG A 139 -5.64 11.75 -7.41
C ARG A 139 -6.99 12.35 -7.79
N ALA A 140 -7.88 11.53 -8.36
CA ALA A 140 -9.21 11.97 -8.73
C ALA A 140 -10.04 12.43 -7.52
N GLY A 141 -10.00 11.67 -6.42
CA GLY A 141 -10.77 11.96 -5.21
C GLY A 141 -10.27 13.18 -4.43
N LEU A 142 -8.97 13.40 -4.37
CA LEU A 142 -8.39 14.56 -3.69
C LEU A 142 -8.52 15.83 -4.51
N GLY A 143 -8.43 15.75 -5.84
CA GLY A 143 -8.48 16.92 -6.72
C GLY A 143 -7.49 17.99 -6.26
N ALA A 144 -6.20 17.61 -6.11
CA ALA A 144 -5.14 18.49 -5.61
C ALA A 144 -4.98 19.75 -6.48
N ARG A 145 -4.60 20.85 -5.85
CA ARG A 145 -4.44 22.15 -6.50
C ARG A 145 -3.06 22.73 -6.20
N PRO A 146 -2.50 23.55 -7.10
CA PRO A 146 -1.24 24.23 -6.85
C PRO A 146 -1.26 25.04 -5.54
N GLY A 147 -0.19 24.88 -4.75
CA GLY A 147 0.00 25.60 -3.48
C GLY A 147 -0.60 24.92 -2.25
N GLU A 148 -1.32 23.81 -2.40
CA GLU A 148 -1.88 23.09 -1.26
C GLU A 148 -0.83 22.30 -0.47
N VAL A 149 -1.14 22.04 0.80
CA VAL A 149 -0.35 21.23 1.73
C VAL A 149 -0.94 19.83 1.82
N LEU A 150 -0.17 18.82 1.42
CA LEU A 150 -0.53 17.40 1.49
C LEU A 150 0.21 16.68 2.62
N LEU A 151 -0.50 15.88 3.39
CA LEU A 151 0.10 14.85 4.24
C LEU A 151 -0.02 13.48 3.54
N ASP A 152 1.10 12.79 3.34
CA ASP A 152 1.17 11.38 2.91
C ASP A 152 1.55 10.54 4.13
N LEU A 153 0.57 9.89 4.75
CA LEU A 153 0.72 9.14 5.99
C LEU A 153 0.82 7.65 5.71
N TYR A 154 1.80 6.98 6.34
CA TYR A 154 2.21 5.61 6.02
C TYR A 154 2.75 5.53 4.58
N SER A 155 3.62 6.49 4.24
CA SER A 155 4.00 6.80 2.86
C SER A 155 4.84 5.72 2.16
N GLY A 156 5.37 4.74 2.90
CA GLY A 156 6.20 3.69 2.33
C GLY A 156 7.40 4.27 1.57
N VAL A 157 7.54 3.89 0.31
CA VAL A 157 8.59 4.38 -0.60
C VAL A 157 8.22 5.69 -1.30
N GLY A 158 7.10 6.32 -0.90
CA GLY A 158 6.66 7.64 -1.35
C GLY A 158 5.75 7.63 -2.57
N LEU A 159 5.04 6.54 -2.85
CA LEU A 159 4.21 6.38 -4.06
C LEU A 159 3.22 7.56 -4.24
N PHE A 160 2.41 7.86 -3.23
CA PHE A 160 1.42 8.94 -3.33
C PHE A 160 2.08 10.31 -3.34
N ALA A 161 3.07 10.55 -2.46
CA ALA A 161 3.81 11.80 -2.43
C ALA A 161 4.42 12.15 -3.80
N GLY A 162 5.09 11.19 -4.44
CA GLY A 162 5.73 11.41 -5.74
C GLY A 162 4.74 11.56 -6.90
N SER A 163 3.61 10.84 -6.84
CA SER A 163 2.61 10.88 -7.91
C SER A 163 1.69 12.10 -7.86
N LEU A 164 1.54 12.74 -6.69
CA LEU A 164 0.70 13.93 -6.50
C LEU A 164 1.49 15.25 -6.55
N ALA A 165 2.83 15.17 -6.57
CA ALA A 165 3.69 16.36 -6.51
C ALA A 165 3.46 17.33 -7.68
N GLU A 166 3.21 16.83 -8.89
CA GLU A 166 2.94 17.64 -10.06
C GLU A 166 1.65 18.48 -9.91
N ASP A 167 0.60 17.89 -9.33
CA ASP A 167 -0.68 18.58 -9.13
C ASP A 167 -0.57 19.73 -8.12
N LEU A 168 0.28 19.57 -7.11
CA LEU A 168 0.53 20.59 -6.09
C LEU A 168 1.46 21.70 -6.59
N GLY A 169 2.23 21.42 -7.62
CA GLY A 169 3.19 22.37 -8.20
C GLY A 169 4.30 22.78 -7.23
N ILE A 170 5.17 23.66 -7.66
CA ILE A 170 6.36 24.10 -6.90
C ILE A 170 6.02 24.93 -5.64
N THR A 171 4.83 25.46 -5.56
CA THR A 171 4.33 26.25 -4.41
C THR A 171 3.64 25.41 -3.35
N GLY A 172 3.30 24.16 -3.67
CA GLY A 172 2.75 23.22 -2.71
C GLY A 172 3.80 22.63 -1.78
N SER A 173 3.35 21.90 -0.78
CA SER A 173 4.23 21.14 0.11
C SER A 173 3.66 19.78 0.45
N ILE A 174 4.53 18.78 0.59
CA ILE A 174 4.17 17.41 0.93
C ILE A 174 4.96 16.96 2.15
N HIS A 175 4.27 16.48 3.17
CA HIS A 175 4.89 15.87 4.35
C HIS A 175 4.59 14.38 4.33
N ALA A 176 5.59 13.58 3.98
CA ALA A 176 5.48 12.12 3.90
C ALA A 176 6.05 11.48 5.17
N VAL A 177 5.23 10.74 5.89
CA VAL A 177 5.56 10.14 7.19
C VAL A 177 5.54 8.63 7.11
N GLU A 178 6.65 8.00 7.45
CA GLU A 178 6.82 6.55 7.41
C GLU A 178 7.66 6.07 8.60
N ALA A 179 7.24 4.98 9.23
CA ALA A 179 7.94 4.42 10.38
C ALA A 179 9.15 3.56 9.99
N ASP A 180 9.09 2.88 8.84
CA ASP A 180 10.19 2.04 8.37
C ASP A 180 11.32 2.88 7.77
N SER A 181 12.47 2.87 8.43
CA SER A 181 13.64 3.63 7.98
C SER A 181 14.20 3.13 6.64
N GLY A 182 13.94 1.86 6.27
CA GLY A 182 14.32 1.29 4.98
C GLY A 182 13.48 1.87 3.86
N ALA A 183 12.16 1.91 4.04
CA ALA A 183 11.24 2.53 3.11
C ALA A 183 11.56 4.02 2.93
N VAL A 184 11.84 4.78 4.00
CA VAL A 184 12.25 6.18 3.88
C VAL A 184 13.58 6.36 3.16
N ARG A 185 14.54 5.42 3.29
CA ARG A 185 15.77 5.46 2.48
C ARG A 185 15.49 5.30 0.98
N ASP A 186 14.56 4.43 0.63
CA ASP A 186 14.14 4.28 -0.75
C ASP A 186 13.32 5.50 -1.21
N ALA A 187 12.41 6.03 -0.38
CA ALA A 187 11.67 7.26 -0.65
C ALA A 187 12.59 8.46 -0.93
N ARG A 188 13.69 8.64 -0.18
CA ARG A 188 14.68 9.70 -0.45
C ARG A 188 15.31 9.59 -1.82
N ARG A 189 15.52 8.37 -2.33
CA ARG A 189 16.04 8.16 -3.70
C ARG A 189 14.99 8.42 -4.76
N ASN A 190 13.75 8.02 -4.47
CA ASN A 190 12.63 8.14 -5.39
C ASN A 190 12.15 9.58 -5.58
N LEU A 191 12.29 10.40 -4.53
CA LEU A 191 11.72 11.75 -4.47
C LEU A 191 12.80 12.85 -4.41
N HIS A 192 14.06 12.51 -4.72
CA HIS A 192 15.19 13.45 -4.63
C HIS A 192 15.07 14.68 -5.54
N ASP A 193 14.30 14.55 -6.61
CA ASP A 193 13.99 15.58 -7.60
C ASP A 193 12.79 16.46 -7.21
N LEU A 194 12.14 16.19 -6.07
CA LEU A 194 10.95 16.87 -5.60
C LEU A 194 11.24 17.67 -4.32
N PRO A 195 11.73 18.91 -4.44
CA PRO A 195 12.17 19.72 -3.29
C PRO A 195 11.02 20.10 -2.34
N MET A 196 9.74 20.03 -2.80
CA MET A 196 8.58 20.28 -1.97
C MET A 196 8.24 19.13 -1.04
N VAL A 197 8.90 17.96 -1.16
CA VAL A 197 8.62 16.78 -0.33
C VAL A 197 9.54 16.73 0.88
N SER A 198 8.96 16.76 2.07
CA SER A 198 9.64 16.55 3.35
C SER A 198 9.38 15.13 3.85
N LEU A 199 10.45 14.33 3.97
CA LEU A 199 10.37 12.93 4.44
C LEU A 199 10.66 12.83 5.93
N VAL A 200 9.76 12.23 6.69
CA VAL A 200 9.86 12.03 8.13
C VAL A 200 9.94 10.54 8.46
N VAL A 201 10.99 10.13 9.17
CA VAL A 201 11.08 8.79 9.77
C VAL A 201 10.40 8.83 11.14
N GLY A 202 9.28 8.16 11.28
CA GLY A 202 8.58 8.13 12.57
C GLY A 202 7.17 7.55 12.48
N ARG A 203 6.63 7.23 13.64
CA ARG A 203 5.24 6.77 13.73
C ARG A 203 4.29 7.93 13.46
N VAL A 204 3.29 7.70 12.64
CA VAL A 204 2.26 8.67 12.25
C VAL A 204 1.57 9.29 13.48
N ASP A 205 1.16 8.46 14.45
CA ASP A 205 0.48 8.92 15.66
C ASP A 205 1.34 9.85 16.54
N GLN A 206 2.65 9.62 16.58
CA GLN A 206 3.59 10.46 17.32
C GLN A 206 3.87 11.77 16.59
N TRP A 207 4.09 11.71 15.29
CA TRP A 207 4.35 12.89 14.48
C TRP A 207 3.15 13.85 14.44
N LEU A 208 1.95 13.31 14.29
CA LEU A 208 0.72 14.13 14.32
C LEU A 208 0.55 14.82 15.70
N ARG A 209 0.83 14.12 16.80
CA ARG A 209 0.78 14.72 18.15
C ARG A 209 1.82 15.82 18.37
N ALA A 210 2.99 15.72 17.75
CA ALA A 210 4.02 16.74 17.85
C ALA A 210 3.62 18.08 17.20
N GLY A 211 2.60 18.08 16.32
CA GLY A 211 2.00 19.30 15.80
C GLY A 211 2.86 20.09 14.80
N ALA A 212 3.87 19.46 14.19
CA ALA A 212 4.79 20.12 13.26
C ALA A 212 4.09 20.79 12.07
N VAL A 213 2.94 20.24 11.63
CA VAL A 213 2.08 20.80 10.58
C VAL A 213 0.69 20.98 11.18
N PRO A 214 0.34 22.18 11.64
CA PRO A 214 -0.91 22.42 12.37
C PRO A 214 -2.15 22.42 11.47
N ARG A 215 -1.99 22.70 10.17
CA ARG A 215 -3.07 22.68 9.15
C ARG A 215 -2.54 22.05 7.87
N CYS A 216 -3.43 21.39 7.13
CA CYS A 216 -3.17 20.87 5.80
C CYS A 216 -4.46 20.95 4.97
N ASP A 217 -4.33 20.91 3.66
CA ASP A 217 -5.47 20.94 2.74
C ASP A 217 -5.93 19.53 2.37
N LEU A 218 -4.98 18.61 2.26
CA LEU A 218 -5.18 17.26 1.78
C LEU A 218 -4.46 16.24 2.67
N VAL A 219 -5.06 15.06 2.79
CA VAL A 219 -4.41 13.89 3.39
C VAL A 219 -4.62 12.67 2.50
N VAL A 220 -3.57 11.92 2.25
CA VAL A 220 -3.66 10.53 1.82
C VAL A 220 -3.09 9.64 2.92
N LEU A 221 -3.73 8.51 3.18
CA LEU A 221 -3.22 7.53 4.13
C LEU A 221 -3.50 6.10 3.65
N ASP A 222 -2.50 5.22 3.82
CA ASP A 222 -2.55 3.79 3.52
C ASP A 222 -2.05 3.00 4.75
N PRO A 223 -2.86 2.94 5.83
CA PRO A 223 -2.44 2.33 7.07
C PRO A 223 -2.44 0.80 7.01
N PRO A 224 -1.82 0.12 7.98
CA PRO A 224 -1.88 -1.34 8.08
C PRO A 224 -3.32 -1.84 8.30
N ARG A 225 -3.54 -3.15 8.19
CA ARG A 225 -4.86 -3.82 8.35
C ARG A 225 -5.66 -3.43 9.58
N SER A 226 -5.01 -3.00 10.64
CA SER A 226 -5.69 -2.52 11.85
C SER A 226 -6.43 -1.19 11.69
N GLY A 227 -6.19 -0.48 10.58
CA GLY A 227 -6.62 0.87 10.33
C GLY A 227 -5.70 1.92 10.95
N ALA A 228 -6.00 3.20 10.73
CA ALA A 228 -5.31 4.32 11.32
C ALA A 228 -5.66 4.46 12.82
N GLY A 229 -6.90 4.12 13.16
CA GLY A 229 -7.44 4.17 14.50
C GLY A 229 -7.87 5.57 14.94
N ARG A 230 -8.73 5.60 15.94
CA ARG A 230 -9.42 6.80 16.41
C ARG A 230 -8.48 7.99 16.67
N ALA A 231 -7.38 7.74 17.37
CA ALA A 231 -6.46 8.82 17.77
C ALA A 231 -5.80 9.50 16.55
N VAL A 232 -5.43 8.74 15.52
CA VAL A 232 -4.86 9.28 14.27
C VAL A 232 -5.93 10.05 13.50
N VAL A 233 -7.12 9.48 13.35
CA VAL A 233 -8.26 10.13 12.67
C VAL A 233 -8.62 11.47 13.30
N GLU A 234 -8.70 11.53 14.64
CA GLU A 234 -8.98 12.78 15.38
C GLU A 234 -7.88 13.83 15.16
N GLN A 235 -6.61 13.41 15.11
CA GLN A 235 -5.48 14.30 14.81
C GLN A 235 -5.50 14.81 13.36
N ILE A 236 -5.89 13.98 12.41
CA ILE A 236 -6.08 14.39 11.01
C ILE A 236 -7.21 15.42 10.94
N ALA A 237 -8.37 15.11 11.50
CA ALA A 237 -9.53 16.00 11.47
C ALA A 237 -9.27 17.36 12.13
N ALA A 238 -8.45 17.39 13.20
CA ALA A 238 -8.05 18.63 13.87
C ALA A 238 -7.18 19.56 12.99
N ARG A 239 -6.59 19.06 11.91
CA ARG A 239 -5.83 19.83 10.89
C ARG A 239 -6.71 20.41 9.81
N GLU A 240 -7.98 20.07 9.85
CA GLU A 240 -9.02 20.58 8.98
C GLU A 240 -8.77 20.39 7.46
N PRO A 241 -8.25 19.21 6.99
CA PRO A 241 -8.13 18.99 5.56
C PRO A 241 -9.49 19.10 4.86
N ARG A 242 -9.52 19.71 3.66
CA ARG A 242 -10.74 19.76 2.87
C ARG A 242 -11.13 18.41 2.30
N ALA A 243 -10.11 17.52 2.03
CA ALA A 243 -10.32 16.16 1.54
C ALA A 243 -9.28 15.19 2.12
N VAL A 244 -9.75 13.97 2.36
CA VAL A 244 -8.93 12.84 2.82
C VAL A 244 -9.18 11.66 1.89
N ALA A 245 -8.11 11.08 1.31
CA ALA A 245 -8.14 9.81 0.61
C ALA A 245 -7.62 8.72 1.54
N TYR A 246 -8.47 7.76 1.87
CA TYR A 246 -8.12 6.64 2.72
C TYR A 246 -8.05 5.37 1.89
N VAL A 247 -6.85 4.83 1.72
CA VAL A 247 -6.61 3.52 1.09
C VAL A 247 -6.64 2.45 2.19
N ALA A 248 -7.33 1.34 1.99
CA ALA A 248 -7.51 0.33 3.03
C ALA A 248 -7.73 -1.07 2.47
N CYS A 249 -6.96 -2.03 2.98
CA CYS A 249 -7.11 -3.45 2.64
C CYS A 249 -8.05 -4.21 3.60
N ASP A 250 -8.63 -3.54 4.62
CA ASP A 250 -9.60 -4.12 5.54
C ASP A 250 -10.86 -3.24 5.68
N PRO A 251 -12.01 -3.67 5.14
CA PRO A 251 -13.25 -2.89 5.18
C PRO A 251 -13.81 -2.63 6.58
N ALA A 252 -13.48 -3.47 7.57
CA ALA A 252 -14.00 -3.31 8.92
C ALA A 252 -13.26 -2.20 9.68
N SER A 253 -11.93 -2.15 9.54
CA SER A 253 -11.12 -1.07 10.08
C SER A 253 -11.44 0.27 9.40
N LEU A 254 -11.58 0.26 8.06
CA LEU A 254 -12.00 1.43 7.30
C LEU A 254 -13.35 1.98 7.80
N ALA A 255 -14.38 1.12 7.95
CA ALA A 255 -15.69 1.56 8.43
C ALA A 255 -15.65 2.18 9.82
N ARG A 256 -14.84 1.68 10.76
CA ARG A 256 -14.63 2.29 12.08
C ARG A 256 -14.00 3.66 12.00
N ASP A 257 -13.00 3.81 11.15
CA ASP A 257 -12.28 5.06 10.99
C ASP A 257 -13.15 6.11 10.26
N VAL A 258 -13.94 5.70 9.25
CA VAL A 258 -14.95 6.54 8.59
C VAL A 258 -16.01 7.03 9.60
N ALA A 259 -16.47 6.17 10.51
CA ALA A 259 -17.38 6.58 11.59
C ALA A 259 -16.76 7.67 12.48
N THR A 260 -15.45 7.56 12.76
CA THR A 260 -14.73 8.56 13.55
C THR A 260 -14.60 9.88 12.80
N PHE A 261 -14.30 9.84 11.50
CA PHE A 261 -14.29 11.02 10.62
C PHE A 261 -15.67 11.70 10.56
N ALA A 262 -16.74 10.90 10.42
CA ALA A 262 -18.10 11.44 10.41
C ALA A 262 -18.43 12.20 11.71
N GLY A 263 -18.04 11.69 12.87
CA GLY A 263 -18.15 12.36 14.16
C GLY A 263 -17.29 13.64 14.29
N ARG A 264 -16.42 13.92 13.33
CA ARG A 264 -15.55 15.11 13.25
C ARG A 264 -15.91 16.04 12.08
N GLY A 265 -17.10 15.87 11.48
CA GLY A 265 -17.60 16.74 10.43
C GLY A 265 -17.08 16.41 9.03
N TYR A 266 -16.77 15.14 8.76
CA TYR A 266 -16.41 14.66 7.42
C TYR A 266 -17.49 13.72 6.89
N ALA A 267 -17.86 13.90 5.63
CA ALA A 267 -18.74 12.99 4.92
C ALA A 267 -17.93 12.06 4.01
N LEU A 268 -18.31 10.78 3.96
CA LEU A 268 -17.85 9.85 2.94
C LEU A 268 -18.55 10.21 1.62
N THR A 269 -17.80 10.75 0.65
CA THR A 269 -18.34 11.20 -0.64
C THR A 269 -18.17 10.17 -1.75
N GLU A 270 -17.14 9.32 -1.65
CA GLU A 270 -16.88 8.23 -2.59
C GLU A 270 -16.30 7.04 -1.85
N LEU A 271 -16.71 5.83 -2.24
CA LEU A 271 -16.14 4.58 -1.80
C LEU A 271 -16.04 3.63 -2.99
N THR A 272 -14.83 3.33 -3.40
CA THR A 272 -14.55 2.38 -4.48
C THR A 272 -13.74 1.21 -3.95
N ALA A 273 -14.09 0.00 -4.36
CA ALA A 273 -13.33 -1.20 -4.07
C ALA A 273 -12.62 -1.70 -5.34
N TYR A 274 -11.45 -2.29 -5.15
CA TYR A 274 -10.62 -2.83 -6.22
C TYR A 274 -10.21 -4.26 -5.92
N ASP A 275 -10.31 -5.15 -6.91
CA ASP A 275 -9.85 -6.53 -6.81
C ASP A 275 -8.33 -6.61 -7.02
N VAL A 276 -7.59 -6.06 -6.06
CA VAL A 276 -6.11 -6.09 -6.04
C VAL A 276 -5.58 -7.46 -5.62
N PHE A 277 -6.45 -8.30 -5.02
CA PHE A 277 -6.08 -9.61 -4.50
C PHE A 277 -7.01 -10.72 -5.03
N PRO A 278 -7.13 -10.88 -6.35
CA PRO A 278 -8.04 -11.88 -6.92
C PRO A 278 -7.82 -13.28 -6.33
N MET A 279 -8.87 -14.09 -6.29
CA MET A 279 -8.88 -15.43 -5.71
C MET A 279 -8.58 -15.48 -4.20
N THR A 280 -8.67 -14.33 -3.51
CA THR A 280 -8.57 -14.24 -2.05
C THR A 280 -9.81 -13.56 -1.46
N HIS A 281 -9.92 -13.53 -0.14
CA HIS A 281 -10.99 -12.79 0.55
C HIS A 281 -10.66 -11.32 0.81
N HIS A 282 -9.52 -10.85 0.34
CA HIS A 282 -9.07 -9.47 0.52
C HIS A 282 -9.57 -8.58 -0.62
N VAL A 283 -9.80 -7.34 -0.30
CA VAL A 283 -10.18 -6.29 -1.25
C VAL A 283 -9.48 -5.00 -0.86
N GLU A 284 -9.06 -4.20 -1.83
CA GLU A 284 -8.51 -2.88 -1.58
C GLU A 284 -9.60 -1.83 -1.76
N CYS A 285 -9.68 -0.86 -0.87
CA CYS A 285 -10.68 0.19 -0.90
C CYS A 285 -10.02 1.55 -0.95
N VAL A 286 -10.62 2.46 -1.71
CA VAL A 286 -10.31 3.89 -1.65
C VAL A 286 -11.58 4.63 -1.23
N ALA A 287 -11.51 5.26 -0.06
CA ALA A 287 -12.59 6.08 0.48
C ALA A 287 -12.17 7.55 0.43
N ILE A 288 -13.03 8.39 -0.14
CA ILE A 288 -12.83 9.84 -0.16
C ILE A 288 -13.77 10.47 0.86
N LEU A 289 -13.18 11.22 1.78
CA LEU A 289 -13.91 11.96 2.80
C LEU A 289 -13.69 13.45 2.58
N GLN A 290 -14.76 14.23 2.68
CA GLN A 290 -14.70 15.68 2.53
C GLN A 290 -15.26 16.34 3.77
N LYS A 291 -14.68 17.49 4.16
CA LYS A 291 -15.17 18.28 5.26
C LYS A 291 -16.55 18.83 4.93
N VAL A 292 -17.52 18.61 5.80
CA VAL A 292 -18.85 19.20 5.68
C VAL A 292 -18.75 20.67 6.08
N SER A 293 -19.21 21.56 5.21
CA SER A 293 -19.26 23.01 5.44
C SER A 293 -20.32 23.40 6.46
#